data_584839d3cc134b4a50896206a6a1ff0b
#
_entry.id   584839d3cc134b4a50896206a6a1ff0b
#
_cell.length_a   1.000
_cell.length_b   1.000
_cell.length_c   1.000
_cell.angle_alpha   90.00
_cell.angle_beta   90.00
_cell.angle_gamma   90.00
#
_symmetry.space_group_name_H-M   'P 1'
#
loop_
_entity.id
_entity.type
_entity.pdbx_description
1 polymer ?
#
loop_
_entity_poly.entity_id
_entity_poly.type
_entity_poly.pdbx_seq_one_letter_code
_entity_poly.pdbx_strand_id
1 'polypeptide(L)'
;MTAAKKFGEKVYVVDSYALSTGQGLLVLKACDLRDSGQSPREIYDAVMELRGKVNTSFVPDTLLYLYKGGRCPTLSYYGAKVLSIHPLIDMKEGQLYPKKKYIGNMERCIKRYVNDLAAEYPNYDKTRCFVTHSNADKQIVELAKNLTKELFDFDEILETVAGSIITSHCGRNTLGVLFISK
;
A
#
# COMPACT_ATOMS: atom_id res chain seq x y z
N MET A 1 9.22 19.61 -6.58
CA MET A 1 10.67 19.86 -6.79
C MET A 1 10.98 21.32 -7.18
N THR A 2 10.24 21.98 -8.07
CA THR A 2 10.57 23.35 -8.52
C THR A 2 10.49 24.38 -7.38
N ALA A 3 9.51 24.30 -6.49
CA ALA A 3 9.38 25.21 -5.36
C ALA A 3 10.50 25.04 -4.32
N ALA A 4 10.98 23.83 -4.08
CA ALA A 4 12.05 23.55 -3.12
C ALA A 4 13.38 24.20 -3.50
N LYS A 5 13.65 24.36 -4.80
CA LYS A 5 14.88 25.02 -5.29
C LYS A 5 15.07 26.44 -4.77
N LYS A 6 13.96 27.13 -4.40
CA LYS A 6 14.01 28.49 -3.83
C LYS A 6 14.53 28.53 -2.39
N PHE A 7 14.54 27.39 -1.70
CA PHE A 7 14.91 27.30 -0.27
C PHE A 7 16.27 26.65 -0.03
N GLY A 8 16.99 26.28 -1.10
CA GLY A 8 18.30 25.61 -1.02
C GLY A 8 18.23 24.30 -0.25
N GLU A 9 19.22 24.03 0.59
CA GLU A 9 19.33 22.80 1.37
C GLU A 9 18.39 22.71 2.60
N LYS A 10 17.50 23.70 2.76
CA LYS A 10 16.53 23.69 3.89
C LYS A 10 15.31 22.83 3.64
N VAL A 11 15.08 22.37 2.40
CA VAL A 11 13.91 21.61 2.02
C VAL A 11 14.31 20.37 1.22
N TYR A 12 14.01 19.21 1.76
CA TYR A 12 14.21 17.91 1.12
C TYR A 12 12.87 17.39 0.59
N VAL A 13 12.79 17.08 -0.69
CA VAL A 13 11.57 16.58 -1.33
C VAL A 13 11.75 15.11 -1.66
N VAL A 14 10.94 14.27 -1.00
CA VAL A 14 10.91 12.82 -1.23
C VAL A 14 9.78 12.48 -2.20
N ASP A 15 10.11 11.86 -3.33
CA ASP A 15 9.15 11.15 -4.16
C ASP A 15 9.01 9.73 -3.61
N SER A 16 7.92 9.44 -2.96
CA SER A 16 7.73 8.19 -2.18
C SER A 16 7.60 6.93 -3.04
N TYR A 17 7.32 7.04 -4.33
CA TYR A 17 6.91 5.92 -5.18
C TYR A 17 5.72 5.13 -4.62
N ALA A 18 4.98 5.70 -3.68
CA ALA A 18 3.88 5.06 -2.99
C ALA A 18 2.64 5.96 -2.95
N LEU A 19 1.51 5.38 -2.63
CA LEU A 19 0.24 6.08 -2.41
C LEU A 19 -0.35 5.68 -1.05
N SER A 20 -1.36 6.46 -0.59
CA SER A 20 -2.11 6.17 0.63
C SER A 20 -1.17 5.96 1.85
N THR A 21 -1.43 4.96 2.66
CA THR A 21 -0.62 4.62 3.84
C THR A 21 0.76 4.03 3.50
N GLY A 22 1.01 3.63 2.25
CA GLY A 22 2.38 3.34 1.79
C GLY A 22 3.28 4.57 1.88
N GLN A 23 2.79 5.75 1.47
CA GLN A 23 3.47 7.01 1.73
C GLN A 23 3.51 7.32 3.24
N GLY A 24 2.43 7.01 3.96
CA GLY A 24 2.36 7.18 5.42
C GLY A 24 3.44 6.42 6.17
N LEU A 25 3.79 5.20 5.74
CA LEU A 25 4.90 4.43 6.32
C LEU A 25 6.24 5.18 6.25
N LEU A 26 6.53 5.81 5.12
CA LEU A 26 7.76 6.61 4.97
C LEU A 26 7.74 7.88 5.83
N VAL A 27 6.56 8.51 6.00
CA VAL A 27 6.40 9.66 6.89
C VAL A 27 6.65 9.25 8.34
N LEU A 28 6.04 8.15 8.80
CA LEU A 28 6.25 7.64 10.17
C LEU A 28 7.70 7.22 10.39
N LYS A 29 8.33 6.58 9.40
CA LYS A 29 9.75 6.24 9.49
C LYS A 29 10.64 7.47 9.60
N ALA A 30 10.33 8.55 8.88
CA ALA A 30 11.04 9.81 9.03
C ALA A 30 10.86 10.40 10.44
N CYS A 31 9.68 10.27 11.05
CA CYS A 31 9.44 10.66 12.43
C CYS A 31 10.28 9.82 13.42
N ASP A 32 10.32 8.49 13.25
CA ASP A 32 11.12 7.61 14.10
C ASP A 32 12.62 7.99 14.05
N LEU A 33 13.14 8.27 12.84
CA LEU A 33 14.52 8.70 12.65
C LEU A 33 14.80 10.06 13.29
N ARG A 34 13.87 11.02 13.16
CA ARG A 34 13.95 12.33 13.85
C ARG A 34 14.01 12.14 15.35
N ASP A 35 13.14 11.30 15.90
CA ASP A 35 13.03 11.07 17.34
C ASP A 35 14.26 10.32 17.90
N SER A 36 14.98 9.59 17.03
CA SER A 36 16.31 9.03 17.32
C SER A 36 17.47 10.03 17.18
N GLY A 37 17.19 11.31 16.86
CA GLY A 37 18.18 12.39 16.80
C GLY A 37 18.91 12.55 15.47
N GLN A 38 18.44 11.91 14.38
CA GLN A 38 19.06 12.06 13.08
C GLN A 38 18.81 13.46 12.48
N SER A 39 19.79 13.96 11.73
CA SER A 39 19.69 15.21 11.01
C SER A 39 18.73 15.12 9.81
N PRO A 40 18.17 16.24 9.32
CA PRO A 40 17.29 16.24 8.15
C PRO A 40 17.90 15.59 6.91
N ARG A 41 19.21 15.69 6.73
CA ARG A 41 19.91 15.07 5.61
C ARG A 41 19.96 13.55 5.75
N GLU A 42 20.32 13.03 6.91
CA GLU A 42 20.35 11.60 7.19
C GLU A 42 18.96 10.97 7.05
N ILE A 43 17.92 11.67 7.55
CA ILE A 43 16.52 11.23 7.39
C ILE A 43 16.14 11.14 5.91
N TYR A 44 16.47 12.17 5.13
CA TYR A 44 16.20 12.19 3.70
C TYR A 44 16.87 11.01 2.99
N ASP A 45 18.16 10.81 3.22
CA ASP A 45 18.93 9.72 2.58
C ASP A 45 18.36 8.35 2.96
N ALA A 46 18.05 8.12 4.23
CA ALA A 46 17.43 6.86 4.71
C ALA A 46 16.05 6.62 4.09
N VAL A 47 15.18 7.63 4.03
CA VAL A 47 13.84 7.51 3.42
C VAL A 47 13.94 7.27 1.92
N MET A 48 14.91 7.89 1.23
CA MET A 48 15.17 7.66 -0.19
C MET A 48 15.58 6.21 -0.49
N GLU A 49 16.32 5.55 0.40
CA GLU A 49 16.66 4.13 0.27
C GLU A 49 15.46 3.20 0.48
N LEU A 50 14.52 3.61 1.35
CA LEU A 50 13.34 2.80 1.71
C LEU A 50 12.21 2.91 0.69
N ARG A 51 12.12 4.00 -0.09
CA ARG A 51 10.96 4.26 -0.96
C ARG A 51 10.63 3.15 -1.95
N GLY A 52 11.63 2.41 -2.43
CA GLY A 52 11.44 1.28 -3.33
C GLY A 52 11.09 -0.04 -2.63
N LYS A 53 11.11 -0.06 -1.29
CA LYS A 53 10.87 -1.24 -0.45
C LYS A 53 9.47 -1.24 0.19
N VAL A 54 8.67 -0.22 -0.05
CA VAL A 54 7.31 -0.14 0.50
C VAL A 54 6.39 -1.02 -0.32
N ASN A 55 5.87 -2.09 0.30
CA ASN A 55 4.76 -2.85 -0.27
C ASN A 55 3.48 -2.00 -0.20
N THR A 56 2.97 -1.58 -1.36
CA THR A 56 1.75 -0.77 -1.48
C THR A 56 0.67 -1.54 -2.26
N SER A 57 0.67 -2.85 -2.15
CA SER A 57 -0.27 -3.71 -2.86
C SER A 57 -1.67 -3.71 -2.22
N PHE A 58 -2.69 -3.97 -3.04
CA PHE A 58 -4.07 -4.04 -2.59
C PHE A 58 -4.95 -4.87 -3.52
N VAL A 59 -6.08 -5.34 -2.99
CA VAL A 59 -7.10 -6.09 -3.74
C VAL A 59 -8.38 -5.27 -3.80
N PRO A 60 -8.78 -4.76 -4.97
CA PRO A 60 -10.06 -4.10 -5.16
C PRO A 60 -11.18 -5.13 -5.34
N ASP A 61 -12.38 -4.76 -4.89
CA ASP A 61 -13.59 -5.56 -5.13
C ASP A 61 -13.99 -5.55 -6.62
N THR A 62 -13.77 -4.44 -7.29
CA THR A 62 -14.04 -4.26 -8.72
C THR A 62 -12.96 -3.45 -9.42
N LEU A 63 -12.71 -3.77 -10.69
CA LEU A 63 -11.78 -3.03 -11.55
C LEU A 63 -12.35 -1.73 -12.14
N LEU A 64 -13.67 -1.54 -12.02
CA LEU A 64 -14.38 -0.48 -12.71
C LEU A 64 -13.81 0.92 -12.40
N TYR A 65 -13.49 1.18 -11.14
CA TYR A 65 -13.00 2.49 -10.70
C TYR A 65 -11.58 2.77 -11.16
N LEU A 66 -10.68 1.80 -11.07
CA LEU A 66 -9.31 1.91 -11.58
C LEU A 66 -9.29 2.11 -13.10
N TYR A 67 -10.16 1.40 -13.83
CA TYR A 67 -10.31 1.54 -15.26
C TYR A 67 -10.83 2.93 -15.64
N LYS A 68 -11.98 3.34 -15.07
CA LYS A 68 -12.57 4.67 -15.34
C LYS A 68 -11.66 5.82 -14.90
N GLY A 69 -10.92 5.63 -13.82
CA GLY A 69 -9.96 6.61 -13.31
C GLY A 69 -8.67 6.71 -14.10
N GLY A 70 -8.40 5.80 -15.06
CA GLY A 70 -7.18 5.78 -15.86
C GLY A 70 -5.90 5.54 -15.04
N ARG A 71 -6.01 4.93 -13.84
CA ARG A 71 -4.89 4.73 -12.92
C ARG A 71 -4.16 3.40 -13.13
N CYS A 72 -4.73 2.50 -13.92
CA CYS A 72 -4.11 1.26 -14.31
C CYS A 72 -4.45 0.95 -15.78
N PRO A 73 -3.74 1.55 -16.74
CA PRO A 73 -4.04 1.41 -18.19
C PRO A 73 -4.04 -0.04 -18.66
N THR A 74 -3.20 -0.89 -18.08
CA THR A 74 -3.12 -2.32 -18.40
C THR A 74 -4.36 -3.12 -18.03
N LEU A 75 -5.27 -2.56 -17.21
CA LEU A 75 -6.56 -3.17 -16.86
C LEU A 75 -7.58 -3.15 -18.00
N SER A 76 -7.41 -2.32 -19.04
CA SER A 76 -8.25 -2.35 -20.25
C SER A 76 -8.32 -3.74 -20.91
N TYR A 77 -7.34 -4.59 -20.66
CA TYR A 77 -7.27 -5.97 -21.16
C TYR A 77 -8.26 -6.92 -20.44
N TYR A 78 -8.77 -6.57 -19.26
CA TYR A 78 -9.56 -7.50 -18.43
C TYR A 78 -11.07 -7.39 -18.64
N GLY A 79 -11.55 -6.44 -19.45
CA GLY A 79 -12.98 -6.23 -19.70
C GLY A 79 -13.78 -5.96 -18.41
N ALA A 80 -14.60 -4.95 -18.38
CA ALA A 80 -15.36 -4.53 -17.19
C ALA A 80 -16.41 -5.54 -16.67
N LYS A 81 -16.47 -6.76 -17.19
CA LYS A 81 -17.57 -7.72 -16.98
C LYS A 81 -17.19 -9.06 -16.35
N VAL A 82 -15.97 -9.25 -15.85
CA VAL A 82 -15.65 -10.55 -15.24
C VAL A 82 -16.02 -10.51 -13.76
N LEU A 83 -17.20 -11.01 -13.46
CA LEU A 83 -17.70 -11.27 -12.11
C LEU A 83 -16.74 -12.24 -11.37
N SER A 84 -16.43 -11.93 -10.12
CA SER A 84 -15.64 -12.78 -9.22
C SER A 84 -14.14 -12.88 -9.53
N ILE A 85 -13.56 -11.93 -10.29
CA ILE A 85 -12.11 -11.79 -10.40
C ILE A 85 -11.67 -10.54 -9.65
N HIS A 86 -10.81 -10.74 -8.65
CA HIS A 86 -10.20 -9.68 -7.86
C HIS A 86 -8.69 -9.68 -8.14
N PRO A 87 -8.16 -8.69 -8.88
CA PRO A 87 -6.73 -8.63 -9.12
C PRO A 87 -6.00 -8.13 -7.90
N LEU A 88 -4.81 -8.66 -7.67
CA LEU A 88 -3.81 -8.01 -6.85
C LEU A 88 -3.19 -6.89 -7.67
N ILE A 89 -3.40 -5.66 -7.24
CA ILE A 89 -2.73 -4.49 -7.78
C ILE A 89 -1.50 -4.22 -6.92
N ASP A 90 -0.36 -4.07 -7.57
CA ASP A 90 0.90 -3.72 -6.93
C ASP A 90 1.46 -2.44 -7.55
N MET A 91 2.48 -1.88 -6.95
CA MET A 91 3.13 -0.64 -7.39
C MET A 91 4.62 -0.84 -7.60
N LYS A 92 5.09 -0.37 -8.75
CA LYS A 92 6.52 -0.33 -9.06
C LYS A 92 6.87 1.06 -9.59
N GLU A 93 7.84 1.70 -8.95
CA GLU A 93 8.31 3.04 -9.34
C GLU A 93 7.18 4.08 -9.51
N GLY A 94 6.19 4.03 -8.60
CA GLY A 94 5.04 4.94 -8.62
C GLY A 94 3.94 4.58 -9.64
N GLN A 95 4.05 3.47 -10.35
CA GLN A 95 3.06 3.02 -11.32
C GLN A 95 2.32 1.76 -10.84
N LEU A 96 0.98 1.79 -10.93
CA LEU A 96 0.14 0.65 -10.61
C LEU A 96 0.13 -0.38 -11.74
N TYR A 97 0.22 -1.66 -11.39
CA TYR A 97 0.09 -2.76 -12.33
C TYR A 97 -0.62 -3.97 -11.70
N PRO A 98 -1.36 -4.77 -12.48
CA PRO A 98 -1.95 -6.02 -12.00
C PRO A 98 -0.87 -7.09 -11.91
N LYS A 99 -0.59 -7.57 -10.69
CA LYS A 99 0.45 -8.58 -10.42
C LYS A 99 -0.09 -10.01 -10.49
N LYS A 100 -1.28 -10.23 -9.93
CA LYS A 100 -1.89 -11.57 -9.80
C LYS A 100 -3.41 -11.45 -9.88
N LYS A 101 -4.11 -12.55 -10.12
CA LYS A 101 -5.58 -12.63 -10.10
C LYS A 101 -6.02 -13.61 -9.04
N TYR A 102 -6.99 -13.20 -8.24
CA TYR A 102 -7.71 -14.07 -7.34
C TYR A 102 -9.12 -14.32 -7.89
N ILE A 103 -9.62 -15.53 -7.70
CA ILE A 103 -10.96 -15.96 -8.14
C ILE A 103 -11.74 -16.43 -6.91
N GLY A 104 -12.96 -15.93 -6.77
CA GLY A 104 -13.88 -16.26 -5.71
C GLY A 104 -14.47 -15.02 -5.03
N ASN A 105 -15.09 -15.19 -3.87
CA ASN A 105 -15.55 -14.07 -3.06
C ASN A 105 -14.38 -13.32 -2.40
N MET A 106 -14.65 -12.11 -1.92
CA MET A 106 -13.63 -11.22 -1.34
C MET A 106 -12.90 -11.88 -0.16
N GLU A 107 -13.62 -12.61 0.70
CA GLU A 107 -13.03 -13.31 1.84
C GLU A 107 -11.94 -14.30 1.40
N ARG A 108 -12.23 -15.15 0.42
CA ARG A 108 -11.26 -16.11 -0.13
C ARG A 108 -10.08 -15.40 -0.79
N CYS A 109 -10.34 -14.28 -1.47
CA CYS A 109 -9.31 -13.51 -2.13
C CYS A 109 -8.37 -12.86 -1.11
N ILE A 110 -8.89 -12.27 -0.03
CA ILE A 110 -8.08 -11.69 1.04
C ILE A 110 -7.26 -12.75 1.78
N LYS A 111 -7.83 -13.93 2.07
CA LYS A 111 -7.06 -15.05 2.64
C LYS A 111 -5.83 -15.39 1.80
N ARG A 112 -6.02 -15.54 0.48
CA ARG A 112 -4.92 -15.84 -0.43
C ARG A 112 -3.92 -14.69 -0.51
N TYR A 113 -4.40 -13.46 -0.57
CA TYR A 113 -3.58 -12.26 -0.66
C TYR A 113 -2.61 -12.15 0.53
N VAL A 114 -3.10 -12.26 1.77
CA VAL A 114 -2.25 -12.14 2.96
C VAL A 114 -1.25 -13.30 3.04
N ASN A 115 -1.66 -14.53 2.68
CA ASN A 115 -0.75 -15.67 2.61
C ASN A 115 0.35 -15.48 1.53
N ASP A 116 -0.03 -14.96 0.36
CA ASP A 116 0.95 -14.66 -0.70
C ASP A 116 1.97 -13.60 -0.24
N LEU A 117 1.52 -12.56 0.48
CA LEU A 117 2.41 -11.56 1.04
C LEU A 117 3.40 -12.17 2.04
N ALA A 118 2.94 -13.03 2.94
CA ALA A 118 3.80 -13.68 3.92
C ALA A 118 4.86 -14.58 3.25
N ALA A 119 4.47 -15.28 2.18
CA ALA A 119 5.39 -16.11 1.41
C ALA A 119 6.40 -15.30 0.58
N GLU A 120 5.96 -14.15 0.03
CA GLU A 120 6.79 -13.31 -0.84
C GLU A 120 7.78 -12.44 -0.04
N TYR A 121 7.38 -11.99 1.15
CA TYR A 121 8.15 -11.07 1.98
C TYR A 121 8.56 -11.70 3.33
N PRO A 122 9.50 -12.65 3.35
CA PRO A 122 9.96 -13.27 4.60
C PRO A 122 10.77 -12.31 5.48
N ASN A 123 11.30 -11.22 4.88
CA ASN A 123 12.08 -10.20 5.57
C ASN A 123 11.42 -8.83 5.41
N TYR A 124 11.03 -8.22 6.52
CA TYR A 124 10.33 -6.92 6.55
C TYR A 124 10.71 -6.12 7.80
N ASP A 125 10.40 -4.83 7.81
CA ASP A 125 10.47 -3.97 8.99
C ASP A 125 9.30 -4.32 9.92
N LYS A 126 9.61 -4.82 11.11
CA LYS A 126 8.61 -5.30 12.08
C LYS A 126 7.89 -4.18 12.81
N THR A 127 8.38 -2.94 12.72
CA THR A 127 7.88 -1.82 13.53
C THR A 127 6.37 -1.63 13.34
N ARG A 128 5.88 -1.62 12.09
CA ARG A 128 4.45 -1.42 11.82
C ARG A 128 4.00 -1.88 10.46
N CYS A 129 2.72 -2.23 10.38
CA CYS A 129 2.01 -2.38 9.13
C CYS A 129 0.65 -1.66 9.17
N PHE A 130 0.11 -1.35 8.00
CA PHE A 130 -1.24 -0.83 7.85
C PHE A 130 -2.15 -1.84 7.16
N VAL A 131 -3.31 -2.10 7.75
CA VAL A 131 -4.46 -2.67 7.06
C VAL A 131 -5.34 -1.51 6.62
N THR A 132 -5.21 -1.12 5.36
CA THR A 132 -5.90 0.04 4.79
C THR A 132 -7.04 -0.41 3.91
N HIS A 133 -8.22 0.17 4.10
CA HIS A 133 -9.39 -0.21 3.31
C HIS A 133 -10.24 0.98 2.89
N SER A 134 -11.05 0.78 1.85
CA SER A 134 -11.98 1.76 1.28
C SER A 134 -13.40 1.36 1.64
N ASN A 135 -13.83 1.63 2.89
CA ASN A 135 -15.14 1.21 3.42
C ASN A 135 -15.43 -0.29 3.15
N ALA A 136 -14.47 -1.16 3.42
CA ALA A 136 -14.67 -2.60 3.32
C ALA A 136 -15.56 -3.13 4.44
N ASP A 137 -16.20 -4.26 4.21
CA ASP A 137 -17.03 -4.92 5.20
C ASP A 137 -16.18 -5.29 6.43
N LYS A 138 -16.71 -5.05 7.63
CA LYS A 138 -15.98 -5.28 8.89
C LYS A 138 -15.40 -6.68 9.00
N GLN A 139 -16.14 -7.69 8.55
CA GLN A 139 -15.67 -9.08 8.57
C GLN A 139 -14.42 -9.29 7.72
N ILE A 140 -14.33 -8.62 6.58
CA ILE A 140 -13.15 -8.68 5.69
C ILE A 140 -11.95 -7.95 6.31
N VAL A 141 -12.18 -6.81 6.95
CA VAL A 141 -11.12 -6.04 7.65
C VAL A 141 -10.57 -6.86 8.81
N GLU A 142 -11.43 -7.39 9.67
CA GLU A 142 -11.01 -8.23 10.81
C GLU A 142 -10.30 -9.52 10.35
N LEU A 143 -10.78 -10.14 9.28
CA LEU A 143 -10.10 -11.28 8.67
C LEU A 143 -8.67 -10.92 8.26
N ALA A 144 -8.47 -9.80 7.54
CA ALA A 144 -7.15 -9.36 7.11
C ALA A 144 -6.23 -9.07 8.30
N LYS A 145 -6.74 -8.37 9.34
CA LYS A 145 -5.98 -8.08 10.57
C LYS A 145 -5.54 -9.36 11.30
N ASN A 146 -6.47 -10.31 11.46
CA ASN A 146 -6.19 -11.57 12.16
C ASN A 146 -5.15 -12.40 11.40
N LEU A 147 -5.27 -12.52 10.08
CA LEU A 147 -4.28 -13.20 9.26
C LEU A 147 -2.92 -12.49 9.26
N THR A 148 -2.92 -11.16 9.23
CA THR A 148 -1.67 -10.40 9.34
C THR A 148 -1.00 -10.66 10.68
N LYS A 149 -1.76 -10.70 11.79
CA LYS A 149 -1.25 -11.01 13.12
C LYS A 149 -0.76 -12.46 13.25
N GLU A 150 -1.38 -13.40 12.54
CA GLU A 150 -0.99 -14.81 12.56
C GLU A 150 0.29 -15.08 11.76
N LEU A 151 0.42 -14.43 10.60
CA LEU A 151 1.46 -14.74 9.62
C LEU A 151 2.69 -13.82 9.69
N PHE A 152 2.57 -12.67 10.37
CA PHE A 152 3.64 -11.69 10.52
C PHE A 152 3.84 -11.33 11.99
N ASP A 153 5.04 -10.90 12.31
CA ASP A 153 5.46 -10.48 13.65
C ASP A 153 5.69 -8.97 13.66
N PHE A 154 4.59 -8.20 13.43
CA PHE A 154 4.61 -6.73 13.51
C PHE A 154 4.36 -6.26 14.95
N ASP A 155 5.12 -5.26 15.41
CA ASP A 155 4.91 -4.60 16.69
C ASP A 155 3.56 -3.85 16.71
N GLU A 156 3.20 -3.22 15.57
CA GLU A 156 1.94 -2.49 15.40
C GLU A 156 1.21 -2.89 14.12
N ILE A 157 -0.07 -3.25 14.24
CA ILE A 157 -0.98 -3.45 13.11
C ILE A 157 -2.07 -2.39 13.18
N LEU A 158 -1.99 -1.38 12.32
CA LEU A 158 -2.84 -0.20 12.32
C LEU A 158 -3.92 -0.31 11.24
N GLU A 159 -5.17 -0.14 11.64
CA GLU A 159 -6.29 -0.04 10.70
C GLU A 159 -6.48 1.40 10.25
N THR A 160 -6.67 1.61 8.95
CA THR A 160 -6.95 2.94 8.39
C THR A 160 -8.00 2.89 7.29
N VAL A 161 -8.78 3.95 7.20
CA VAL A 161 -9.76 4.14 6.13
C VAL A 161 -9.17 5.08 5.08
N ALA A 162 -9.16 4.64 3.84
CA ALA A 162 -8.67 5.43 2.71
C ALA A 162 -9.51 6.70 2.48
N GLY A 163 -8.85 7.81 2.21
CA GLY A 163 -9.51 9.07 1.90
C GLY A 163 -10.27 9.05 0.56
N SER A 164 -11.04 10.11 0.30
CA SER A 164 -11.93 10.22 -0.87
C SER A 164 -11.23 10.02 -2.21
N ILE A 165 -10.01 10.53 -2.38
CA ILE A 165 -9.24 10.39 -3.62
C ILE A 165 -8.93 8.92 -3.91
N ILE A 166 -8.41 8.19 -2.92
CA ILE A 166 -8.12 6.76 -3.07
C ILE A 166 -9.42 5.98 -3.31
N THR A 167 -10.46 6.24 -2.52
CA THR A 167 -11.76 5.56 -2.65
C THR A 167 -12.40 5.79 -4.01
N SER A 168 -12.31 6.98 -4.60
CA SER A 168 -12.85 7.27 -5.92
C SER A 168 -12.16 6.51 -7.06
N HIS A 169 -10.88 6.18 -6.89
CA HIS A 169 -10.11 5.42 -7.88
C HIS A 169 -10.10 3.90 -7.65
N CYS A 170 -10.16 3.45 -6.39
CA CYS A 170 -10.10 2.03 -6.06
C CYS A 170 -11.49 1.41 -5.86
N GLY A 171 -12.48 2.23 -5.47
CA GLY A 171 -13.82 1.79 -5.16
C GLY A 171 -13.96 1.27 -3.72
N ARG A 172 -15.23 1.06 -3.31
CA ARG A 172 -15.57 0.44 -2.02
C ARG A 172 -15.05 -1.00 -1.96
N ASN A 173 -14.87 -1.51 -0.75
CA ASN A 173 -14.37 -2.87 -0.47
C ASN A 173 -12.95 -3.16 -0.97
N THR A 174 -12.17 -2.14 -1.34
CA THR A 174 -10.75 -2.31 -1.59
C THR A 174 -10.01 -2.46 -0.27
N LEU A 175 -9.07 -3.39 -0.18
CA LEU A 175 -8.25 -3.62 1.00
C LEU A 175 -6.79 -3.93 0.62
N GLY A 176 -5.85 -3.35 1.36
CA GLY A 176 -4.42 -3.61 1.26
C GLY A 176 -3.77 -3.81 2.63
N VAL A 177 -2.70 -4.58 2.68
CA VAL A 177 -1.80 -4.75 3.83
C VAL A 177 -0.45 -4.15 3.41
N LEU A 178 -0.08 -3.03 4.02
CA LEU A 178 1.06 -2.22 3.60
C LEU A 178 2.13 -2.21 4.68
N PHE A 179 3.37 -2.44 4.27
CA PHE A 179 4.53 -2.47 5.16
C PHE A 179 5.82 -2.19 4.38
N ILE A 180 6.94 -2.06 5.08
CA ILE A 180 8.27 -1.89 4.47
C ILE A 180 8.95 -3.26 4.43
N SER A 181 9.35 -3.71 3.24
CA SER A 181 10.20 -4.90 3.05
C SER A 181 11.68 -4.56 3.32
N LYS A 182 12.51 -5.55 3.57
CA LYS A 182 13.95 -5.39 3.75
C LYS A 182 14.73 -5.85 2.54
#